data_2a5ad5be948685af22e9de81bc5f243d
#
_entry.id   2a5ad5be948685af22e9de81bc5f243d
#
_cell.length_a   1.000
_cell.length_b   1.000
_cell.length_c   1.000
_cell.angle_alpha   90.00
_cell.angle_beta   90.00
_cell.angle_gamma   90.00
#
_symmetry.space_group_name_H-M   'P 1'
#
loop_
_entity.id
_entity.type
_entity.pdbx_description
1 polymer ?
#
loop_
_entity_poly.entity_id
_entity_poly.type
_entity_poly.pdbx_seq_one_letter_code
_entity_poly.pdbx_strand_id
1 'polypeptide(L)'
;MQSESSPLPGTVAKRERRKQARPGELIGAALELFVEKGYAATRVDEVAARAGVSKGTLFLYFPSKEELFKAVVRENIAGRFAEWTLELDAFEGSTDDLLRYCYQVWWERIGSTKASGITKLMLSEAHHFPEITQFYQREVMGPGQALIRRILQRGVDRKEFRPLDMDCAVYLVLAPMIFLMLWKHSMGACVPDAEDLDPEKYLAMQADNILHGLCAAAPSSGPSTT
;
A
#
# COMPACT_ATOMS: atom_id res chain seq x y z
N MET A 1 9.25 -60.50 -15.27
CA MET A 1 10.18 -59.42 -14.90
C MET A 1 9.55 -58.11 -15.37
N GLN A 2 8.87 -57.41 -14.48
CA GLN A 2 8.31 -56.06 -14.73
C GLN A 2 9.30 -55.07 -14.13
N SER A 3 9.84 -54.18 -14.97
CA SER A 3 10.73 -53.11 -14.54
C SER A 3 9.90 -51.91 -14.10
N GLU A 4 9.84 -51.69 -12.81
CA GLU A 4 9.34 -50.41 -12.24
C GLU A 4 10.37 -49.32 -12.49
N SER A 5 10.06 -48.39 -13.37
CA SER A 5 10.82 -47.17 -13.55
C SER A 5 10.44 -46.13 -12.50
N SER A 6 11.28 -45.96 -11.46
CA SER A 6 11.16 -44.85 -10.51
C SER A 6 11.35 -43.52 -11.23
N PRO A 7 10.51 -42.50 -10.95
CA PRO A 7 10.67 -41.17 -11.55
C PRO A 7 11.92 -40.47 -10.99
N LEU A 8 12.70 -39.82 -11.86
CA LEU A 8 13.90 -39.06 -11.54
C LEU A 8 13.63 -37.92 -10.55
N PRO A 9 14.50 -37.71 -9.54
CA PRO A 9 14.28 -36.73 -8.46
C PRO A 9 14.11 -35.27 -8.89
N GLY A 10 14.55 -34.92 -10.10
CA GLY A 10 14.40 -33.55 -10.64
C GLY A 10 12.98 -33.14 -11.07
N THR A 11 12.10 -34.12 -11.37
CA THR A 11 10.71 -33.86 -11.80
C THR A 11 9.77 -33.55 -10.66
N VAL A 12 10.00 -34.13 -9.49
CA VAL A 12 9.19 -33.90 -8.28
C VAL A 12 9.44 -32.50 -7.72
N ALA A 13 10.71 -32.09 -7.60
CA ALA A 13 11.10 -30.76 -7.13
C ALA A 13 10.61 -29.63 -8.06
N LYS A 14 10.60 -29.85 -9.39
CA LYS A 14 10.07 -28.90 -10.37
C LYS A 14 8.54 -28.78 -10.32
N ARG A 15 7.84 -29.88 -9.97
CA ARG A 15 6.39 -29.91 -9.83
C ARG A 15 5.94 -29.28 -8.50
N GLU A 16 6.69 -29.45 -7.41
CA GLU A 16 6.45 -28.78 -6.13
C GLU A 16 6.74 -27.28 -6.20
N ARG A 17 7.85 -26.84 -6.80
CA ARG A 17 8.12 -25.42 -7.08
C ARG A 17 7.00 -24.76 -7.91
N ARG A 18 6.49 -25.44 -8.95
CA ARG A 18 5.33 -24.94 -9.72
C ARG A 18 4.04 -24.87 -8.90
N LYS A 19 3.81 -25.77 -7.94
CA LYS A 19 2.65 -25.72 -7.05
C LYS A 19 2.71 -24.56 -6.07
N GLN A 20 3.91 -24.21 -5.57
CA GLN A 20 4.12 -23.09 -4.65
C GLN A 20 4.13 -21.71 -5.35
N ALA A 21 4.56 -21.64 -6.60
CA ALA A 21 4.58 -20.41 -7.38
C ALA A 21 3.18 -19.95 -7.87
N ARG A 22 2.23 -20.86 -8.02
CA ARG A 22 0.91 -20.59 -8.61
C ARG A 22 0.03 -19.57 -7.87
N PRO A 23 -0.05 -19.51 -6.52
CA PRO A 23 -0.80 -18.46 -5.85
C PRO A 23 -0.28 -17.07 -6.18
N GLY A 24 1.05 -16.86 -6.19
CA GLY A 24 1.68 -15.59 -6.53
C GLY A 24 1.43 -15.17 -7.99
N GLU A 25 1.49 -16.11 -8.94
CA GLU A 25 1.17 -15.85 -10.36
C GLU A 25 -0.30 -15.42 -10.52
N LEU A 26 -1.22 -16.05 -9.80
CA LEU A 26 -2.64 -15.69 -9.79
C LEU A 26 -2.89 -14.31 -9.15
N ILE A 27 -2.23 -14.03 -8.04
CA ILE A 27 -2.31 -12.73 -7.35
C ILE A 27 -1.76 -11.62 -8.25
N GLY A 28 -0.62 -11.82 -8.91
CA GLY A 28 -0.04 -10.86 -9.84
C GLY A 28 -0.96 -10.56 -11.04
N ALA A 29 -1.50 -11.61 -11.68
CA ALA A 29 -2.45 -11.46 -12.79
C ALA A 29 -3.75 -10.77 -12.34
N ALA A 30 -4.24 -11.08 -11.14
CA ALA A 30 -5.42 -10.45 -10.56
C ALA A 30 -5.19 -8.97 -10.24
N LEU A 31 -4.03 -8.61 -9.65
CA LEU A 31 -3.66 -7.22 -9.41
C LEU A 31 -3.70 -6.40 -10.70
N GLU A 32 -3.10 -6.91 -11.77
CA GLU A 32 -3.10 -6.21 -13.05
C GLU A 32 -4.53 -5.96 -13.56
N LEU A 33 -5.36 -6.99 -13.61
CA LEU A 33 -6.73 -6.88 -14.11
C LEU A 33 -7.63 -6.01 -13.23
N PHE A 34 -7.49 -6.09 -11.90
CA PHE A 34 -8.24 -5.23 -11.00
C PHE A 34 -7.87 -3.75 -11.16
N VAL A 35 -6.59 -3.44 -11.36
CA VAL A 35 -6.14 -2.05 -11.60
C VAL A 35 -6.54 -1.56 -12.98
N GLU A 36 -6.47 -2.41 -14.01
CA GLU A 36 -6.82 -2.05 -15.39
C GLU A 36 -8.33 -1.82 -15.59
N LYS A 37 -9.17 -2.73 -15.07
CA LYS A 37 -10.59 -2.81 -15.38
C LYS A 37 -11.52 -2.45 -14.23
N GLY A 38 -11.01 -2.35 -13.00
CA GLY A 38 -11.82 -2.28 -11.80
C GLY A 38 -12.26 -3.64 -11.27
N TYR A 39 -12.80 -3.64 -10.04
CA TYR A 39 -13.26 -4.88 -9.43
C TYR A 39 -14.48 -5.47 -10.16
N ALA A 40 -15.49 -4.63 -10.47
CA ALA A 40 -16.73 -5.09 -11.09
C ALA A 40 -16.49 -5.83 -12.42
N ALA A 41 -15.73 -5.20 -13.33
CA ALA A 41 -15.52 -5.71 -14.68
C ALA A 41 -14.50 -6.86 -14.79
N THR A 42 -13.69 -7.09 -13.77
CA THR A 42 -12.71 -8.17 -13.78
C THR A 42 -13.40 -9.54 -13.62
N ARG A 43 -13.11 -10.44 -14.55
CA ARG A 43 -13.65 -11.82 -14.55
C ARG A 43 -12.58 -12.81 -14.10
N VAL A 44 -12.96 -13.80 -13.29
CA VAL A 44 -12.04 -14.83 -12.75
C VAL A 44 -11.43 -15.70 -13.85
N ASP A 45 -12.18 -15.94 -14.94
CA ASP A 45 -11.67 -16.68 -16.09
C ASP A 45 -10.58 -15.92 -16.86
N GLU A 46 -10.66 -14.57 -16.92
CA GLU A 46 -9.58 -13.74 -17.50
C GLU A 46 -8.32 -13.76 -16.63
N VAL A 47 -8.48 -13.74 -15.30
CA VAL A 47 -7.36 -13.88 -14.36
C VAL A 47 -6.67 -15.23 -14.54
N ALA A 48 -7.44 -16.33 -14.61
CA ALA A 48 -6.91 -17.67 -14.83
C ALA A 48 -6.16 -17.76 -16.16
N ALA A 49 -6.74 -17.22 -17.24
CA ALA A 49 -6.12 -17.19 -18.57
C ALA A 49 -4.81 -16.39 -18.55
N ARG A 50 -4.77 -15.20 -17.93
CA ARG A 50 -3.57 -14.36 -17.81
C ARG A 50 -2.46 -15.04 -17.00
N ALA A 51 -2.82 -15.79 -15.96
CA ALA A 51 -1.89 -16.59 -15.14
C ALA A 51 -1.50 -17.93 -15.80
N GLY A 52 -2.02 -18.24 -16.99
CA GLY A 52 -1.71 -19.49 -17.72
C GLY A 52 -2.26 -20.75 -17.05
N VAL A 53 -3.37 -20.66 -16.31
CA VAL A 53 -4.01 -21.79 -15.64
C VAL A 53 -5.49 -21.94 -16.04
N SER A 54 -6.10 -23.08 -15.70
CA SER A 54 -7.53 -23.25 -15.86
C SER A 54 -8.32 -22.52 -14.77
N LYS A 55 -9.56 -22.12 -15.06
CA LYS A 55 -10.50 -21.56 -14.10
C LYS A 55 -10.68 -22.48 -12.86
N GLY A 56 -10.75 -23.80 -13.09
CA GLY A 56 -10.83 -24.79 -11.99
C GLY A 56 -9.59 -24.76 -11.11
N THR A 57 -8.39 -24.55 -11.70
CA THR A 57 -7.15 -24.40 -10.92
C THR A 57 -7.17 -23.17 -10.04
N LEU A 58 -7.67 -22.03 -10.55
CA LEU A 58 -7.81 -20.81 -9.75
C LEU A 58 -8.72 -21.04 -8.55
N PHE A 59 -9.87 -21.67 -8.75
CA PHE A 59 -10.83 -21.92 -7.65
C PHE A 59 -10.32 -22.90 -6.59
N LEU A 60 -9.28 -23.68 -6.87
CA LEU A 60 -8.61 -24.48 -5.83
C LEU A 60 -7.84 -23.62 -4.82
N TYR A 61 -7.40 -22.43 -5.22
CA TYR A 61 -6.65 -21.49 -4.36
C TYR A 61 -7.54 -20.38 -3.80
N PHE A 62 -8.45 -19.87 -4.60
CA PHE A 62 -9.31 -18.74 -4.25
C PHE A 62 -10.76 -19.08 -4.59
N PRO A 63 -11.59 -19.39 -3.59
CA PRO A 63 -12.95 -19.89 -3.82
C PRO A 63 -13.90 -18.87 -4.44
N SER A 64 -13.53 -17.58 -4.43
CA SER A 64 -14.32 -16.50 -5.03
C SER A 64 -13.45 -15.37 -5.55
N LYS A 65 -14.03 -14.47 -6.37
CA LYS A 65 -13.37 -13.21 -6.80
C LYS A 65 -13.03 -12.33 -5.59
N GLU A 66 -13.88 -12.34 -4.58
CA GLU A 66 -13.67 -11.59 -3.34
C GLU A 66 -12.45 -12.10 -2.57
N GLU A 67 -12.33 -13.41 -2.37
CA GLU A 67 -11.16 -13.99 -1.69
C GLU A 67 -9.86 -13.78 -2.48
N LEU A 68 -9.93 -13.83 -3.81
CA LEU A 68 -8.80 -13.46 -4.67
C LEU A 68 -8.42 -11.99 -4.47
N PHE A 69 -9.38 -11.08 -4.45
CA PHE A 69 -9.12 -9.65 -4.21
C PHE A 69 -8.52 -9.40 -2.82
N LYS A 70 -9.07 -10.04 -1.79
CA LYS A 70 -8.52 -9.96 -0.43
C LYS A 70 -7.07 -10.44 -0.37
N ALA A 71 -6.75 -11.53 -1.07
CA ALA A 71 -5.38 -12.02 -1.18
C ALA A 71 -4.46 -11.03 -1.89
N VAL A 72 -4.91 -10.39 -2.98
CA VAL A 72 -4.17 -9.33 -3.67
C VAL A 72 -3.85 -8.17 -2.73
N VAL A 73 -4.83 -7.70 -1.96
CA VAL A 73 -4.63 -6.61 -0.99
C VAL A 73 -3.64 -7.00 0.11
N ARG A 74 -3.77 -8.22 0.67
CA ARG A 74 -2.88 -8.71 1.73
C ARG A 74 -1.44 -8.84 1.26
N GLU A 75 -1.22 -9.43 0.10
CA GLU A 75 0.11 -9.65 -0.46
C GLU A 75 0.82 -8.34 -0.80
N ASN A 76 0.10 -7.36 -1.35
CA ASN A 76 0.70 -6.17 -1.93
C ASN A 76 0.70 -4.95 -0.99
N ILE A 77 -0.20 -4.89 0.00
CA ILE A 77 -0.36 -3.73 0.87
C ILE A 77 -0.38 -4.13 2.35
N ALA A 78 -1.40 -4.88 2.78
CA ALA A 78 -1.67 -5.12 4.19
C ALA A 78 -0.54 -5.86 4.92
N GLY A 79 0.12 -6.80 4.25
CA GLY A 79 1.24 -7.55 4.82
C GLY A 79 2.45 -6.71 5.20
N ARG A 80 2.55 -5.48 4.69
CA ARG A 80 3.67 -4.58 4.99
C ARG A 80 3.56 -3.83 6.31
N PHE A 81 2.37 -3.73 6.88
CA PHE A 81 2.17 -2.96 8.12
C PHE A 81 2.93 -3.53 9.32
N ALA A 82 3.11 -4.84 9.38
CA ALA A 82 3.90 -5.47 10.44
C ALA A 82 5.38 -5.06 10.34
N GLU A 83 5.96 -5.09 9.14
CA GLU A 83 7.33 -4.66 8.85
C GLU A 83 7.51 -3.17 9.21
N TRP A 84 6.62 -2.29 8.73
CA TRP A 84 6.68 -0.86 9.03
C TRP A 84 6.52 -0.53 10.51
N THR A 85 5.74 -1.31 11.24
CA THR A 85 5.62 -1.15 12.69
C THR A 85 6.96 -1.43 13.38
N LEU A 86 7.67 -2.47 12.98
CA LEU A 86 9.01 -2.79 13.52
C LEU A 86 10.04 -1.72 13.15
N GLU A 87 10.01 -1.23 11.90
CA GLU A 87 10.90 -0.14 11.46
C GLU A 87 10.65 1.15 12.27
N LEU A 88 9.37 1.50 12.52
CA LEU A 88 9.01 2.64 13.35
C LEU A 88 9.53 2.49 14.79
N ASP A 89 9.38 1.29 15.36
CA ASP A 89 9.82 1.02 16.75
C ASP A 89 11.36 1.07 16.89
N ALA A 90 12.09 0.70 15.85
CA ALA A 90 13.54 0.73 15.78
C ALA A 90 14.13 2.08 15.36
N PHE A 91 13.31 3.06 14.97
CA PHE A 91 13.80 4.31 14.40
C PHE A 91 14.34 5.26 15.48
N GLU A 92 15.64 5.57 15.43
CA GLU A 92 16.34 6.37 16.46
C GLU A 92 16.37 7.89 16.18
N GLY A 93 16.12 8.33 14.91
CA GLY A 93 16.16 9.72 14.51
C GLY A 93 15.07 10.62 15.11
N SER A 94 15.01 11.87 14.66
CA SER A 94 13.93 12.80 14.99
C SER A 94 12.58 12.33 14.44
N THR A 95 11.47 12.88 14.94
CA THR A 95 10.16 12.56 14.36
C THR A 95 9.98 13.23 12.99
N ASP A 96 10.67 14.34 12.73
CA ASP A 96 10.79 14.95 11.41
C ASP A 96 11.38 13.97 10.39
N ASP A 97 12.56 13.40 10.70
CA ASP A 97 13.21 12.41 9.85
C ASP A 97 12.34 11.16 9.66
N LEU A 98 11.66 10.72 10.70
CA LEU A 98 10.76 9.56 10.64
C LEU A 98 9.57 9.80 9.70
N LEU A 99 8.99 11.02 9.70
CA LEU A 99 7.87 11.35 8.81
C LEU A 99 8.33 11.39 7.34
N ARG A 100 9.51 11.94 7.07
CA ARG A 100 10.14 11.93 5.73
C ARG A 100 10.42 10.51 5.27
N TYR A 101 11.00 9.70 6.13
CA TYR A 101 11.25 8.27 5.88
C TYR A 101 9.95 7.52 5.59
N CYS A 102 8.87 7.80 6.32
CA CYS A 102 7.56 7.20 6.09
C CYS A 102 7.04 7.49 4.66
N TYR A 103 7.15 8.72 4.17
CA TYR A 103 6.77 9.07 2.80
C TYR A 103 7.64 8.37 1.75
N GLN A 104 8.96 8.35 1.96
CA GLN A 104 9.90 7.68 1.06
C GLN A 104 9.60 6.18 0.95
N VAL A 105 9.54 5.48 2.07
CA VAL A 105 9.30 4.03 2.12
C VAL A 105 7.93 3.67 1.56
N TRP A 106 6.90 4.46 1.87
CA TRP A 106 5.59 4.28 1.28
C TRP A 106 5.62 4.42 -0.25
N TRP A 107 6.31 5.44 -0.76
CA TRP A 107 6.44 5.63 -2.20
C TRP A 107 7.18 4.47 -2.85
N GLU A 108 8.33 4.10 -2.34
CA GLU A 108 9.13 3.00 -2.86
C GLU A 108 8.38 1.67 -2.88
N ARG A 109 7.67 1.34 -1.80
CA ARG A 109 7.08 0.00 -1.62
C ARG A 109 5.63 -0.12 -2.08
N ILE A 110 4.89 0.96 -2.20
CA ILE A 110 3.48 0.96 -2.65
C ILE A 110 3.23 2.01 -3.72
N GLY A 111 3.49 3.29 -3.47
CA GLY A 111 3.10 4.40 -4.34
C GLY A 111 3.60 4.26 -5.78
N SER A 112 4.87 3.89 -5.96
CA SER A 112 5.51 3.67 -7.26
C SER A 112 5.03 2.39 -7.96
N THR A 113 4.49 1.42 -7.22
CA THR A 113 4.10 0.10 -7.73
C THR A 113 2.68 0.09 -8.32
N LYS A 114 2.31 -1.01 -8.97
CA LYS A 114 0.93 -1.24 -9.44
C LYS A 114 -0.08 -1.33 -8.28
N ALA A 115 0.35 -1.72 -7.08
CA ALA A 115 -0.51 -1.87 -5.92
C ALA A 115 -1.22 -0.57 -5.52
N SER A 116 -0.61 0.61 -5.80
CA SER A 116 -1.24 1.91 -5.55
C SER A 116 -2.56 2.11 -6.30
N GLY A 117 -2.76 1.42 -7.42
CA GLY A 117 -4.03 1.42 -8.17
C GLY A 117 -5.20 0.77 -7.42
N ILE A 118 -4.94 -0.10 -6.43
CA ILE A 118 -5.98 -0.68 -5.57
C ILE A 118 -6.68 0.41 -4.76
N THR A 119 -5.94 1.39 -4.24
CA THR A 119 -6.54 2.50 -3.46
C THR A 119 -7.49 3.32 -4.33
N LYS A 120 -7.08 3.66 -5.57
CA LYS A 120 -7.96 4.35 -6.54
C LYS A 120 -9.21 3.53 -6.84
N LEU A 121 -9.05 2.22 -7.05
CA LEU A 121 -10.17 1.30 -7.27
C LEU A 121 -11.13 1.33 -6.08
N MET A 122 -10.62 1.22 -4.85
CA MET A 122 -11.46 1.23 -3.65
C MET A 122 -12.23 2.54 -3.48
N LEU A 123 -11.61 3.68 -3.78
CA LEU A 123 -12.28 4.99 -3.73
C LEU A 123 -13.41 5.11 -4.76
N SER A 124 -13.26 4.50 -5.94
CA SER A 124 -14.28 4.55 -6.99
C SER A 124 -15.41 3.53 -6.80
N GLU A 125 -15.14 2.39 -6.18
CA GLU A 125 -16.11 1.29 -6.09
C GLU A 125 -16.69 1.05 -4.68
N ALA A 126 -16.30 1.88 -3.69
CA ALA A 126 -16.67 1.68 -2.30
C ALA A 126 -18.18 1.53 -2.05
N HIS A 127 -19.01 2.30 -2.77
CA HIS A 127 -20.47 2.23 -2.63
C HIS A 127 -21.10 0.96 -3.23
N HIS A 128 -20.44 0.37 -4.23
CA HIS A 128 -20.97 -0.80 -4.93
C HIS A 128 -20.63 -2.11 -4.24
N PHE A 129 -19.54 -2.14 -3.47
CA PHE A 129 -19.02 -3.35 -2.83
C PHE A 129 -18.69 -3.13 -1.34
N PRO A 130 -19.71 -3.01 -0.48
CA PRO A 130 -19.51 -2.68 0.93
C PRO A 130 -18.66 -3.71 1.68
N GLU A 131 -18.70 -5.00 1.30
CA GLU A 131 -17.95 -6.07 1.97
C GLU A 131 -16.44 -5.93 1.73
N ILE A 132 -16.02 -5.67 0.49
CA ILE A 132 -14.59 -5.42 0.20
C ILE A 132 -14.14 -4.07 0.74
N THR A 133 -15.03 -3.09 0.84
CA THR A 133 -14.76 -1.78 1.46
C THR A 133 -14.50 -1.93 2.95
N GLN A 134 -15.33 -2.66 3.68
CA GLN A 134 -15.13 -2.95 5.11
C GLN A 134 -13.84 -3.75 5.33
N PHE A 135 -13.55 -4.71 4.46
CA PHE A 135 -12.29 -5.44 4.50
C PHE A 135 -11.09 -4.49 4.32
N TYR A 136 -11.13 -3.62 3.32
CA TYR A 136 -10.05 -2.66 3.04
C TYR A 136 -9.89 -1.64 4.17
N GLN A 137 -10.99 -1.17 4.75
CA GLN A 137 -10.99 -0.32 5.94
C GLN A 137 -10.25 -0.99 7.11
N ARG A 138 -10.56 -2.26 7.37
CA ARG A 138 -10.00 -2.99 8.50
C ARG A 138 -8.52 -3.35 8.30
N GLU A 139 -8.13 -3.76 7.09
CA GLU A 139 -6.80 -4.34 6.85
C GLU A 139 -5.80 -3.33 6.25
N VAL A 140 -6.27 -2.20 5.72
CA VAL A 140 -5.39 -1.19 5.11
C VAL A 140 -5.55 0.18 5.75
N MET A 141 -6.77 0.77 5.69
CA MET A 141 -6.95 2.16 6.13
C MET A 141 -6.73 2.31 7.64
N GLY A 142 -7.34 1.44 8.44
CA GLY A 142 -7.19 1.47 9.90
C GLY A 142 -5.73 1.30 10.36
N PRO A 143 -5.02 0.25 9.93
CA PRO A 143 -3.60 0.09 10.24
C PRO A 143 -2.73 1.25 9.76
N GLY A 144 -2.97 1.78 8.55
CA GLY A 144 -2.25 2.96 8.03
C GLY A 144 -2.47 4.20 8.89
N GLN A 145 -3.72 4.50 9.24
CA GLN A 145 -4.07 5.61 10.15
C GLN A 145 -3.43 5.43 11.53
N ALA A 146 -3.44 4.22 12.07
CA ALA A 146 -2.83 3.93 13.37
C ALA A 146 -1.31 4.15 13.34
N LEU A 147 -0.63 3.76 12.25
CA LEU A 147 0.81 3.98 12.09
C LEU A 147 1.14 5.47 12.06
N ILE A 148 0.44 6.27 11.25
CA ILE A 148 0.63 7.72 11.19
C ILE A 148 0.32 8.38 12.55
N ARG A 149 -0.74 7.96 13.22
CA ARG A 149 -1.09 8.46 14.57
C ARG A 149 0.05 8.21 15.56
N ARG A 150 0.69 7.04 15.53
CA ARG A 150 1.85 6.73 16.38
C ARG A 150 3.03 7.63 16.08
N ILE A 151 3.33 7.91 14.80
CA ILE A 151 4.40 8.85 14.40
C ILE A 151 4.12 10.25 14.96
N LEU A 152 2.91 10.78 14.75
CA LEU A 152 2.52 12.10 15.23
C LEU A 152 2.54 12.18 16.75
N GLN A 153 2.02 11.16 17.45
CA GLN A 153 2.04 11.11 18.92
C GLN A 153 3.46 11.09 19.47
N ARG A 154 4.37 10.33 18.84
CA ARG A 154 5.79 10.36 19.21
C ARG A 154 6.36 11.78 19.16
N GLY A 155 6.04 12.55 18.10
CA GLY A 155 6.50 13.94 17.98
C GLY A 155 5.97 14.85 19.09
N VAL A 156 4.71 14.69 19.48
CA VAL A 156 4.10 15.44 20.58
C VAL A 156 4.73 15.03 21.91
N ASP A 157 4.90 13.74 22.18
CA ASP A 157 5.48 13.22 23.43
C ASP A 157 6.93 13.66 23.61
N ARG A 158 7.70 13.73 22.53
CA ARG A 158 9.08 14.21 22.49
C ARG A 158 9.20 15.73 22.45
N LYS A 159 8.07 16.47 22.42
CA LYS A 159 8.01 17.93 22.29
C LYS A 159 8.67 18.47 21.01
N GLU A 160 8.80 17.64 19.99
CA GLU A 160 9.23 18.01 18.65
C GLU A 160 8.07 18.66 17.90
N PHE A 161 6.83 18.23 18.17
CA PHE A 161 5.60 18.80 17.62
C PHE A 161 4.79 19.51 18.71
N ARG A 162 4.03 20.54 18.28
CA ARG A 162 3.01 21.17 19.11
C ARG A 162 1.87 20.19 19.41
N PRO A 163 1.02 20.45 20.41
CA PRO A 163 -0.23 19.71 20.57
C PRO A 163 -1.07 19.71 19.29
N LEU A 164 -1.60 18.54 18.91
CA LEU A 164 -2.32 18.32 17.66
C LEU A 164 -3.72 17.78 17.91
N ASP A 165 -4.66 18.18 17.07
CA ASP A 165 -5.88 17.41 16.84
C ASP A 165 -5.50 16.17 16.02
N MET A 166 -5.30 15.03 16.69
CA MET A 166 -4.83 13.80 16.07
C MET A 166 -5.81 13.25 15.03
N ASP A 167 -7.11 13.50 15.17
CA ASP A 167 -8.12 13.00 14.24
C ASP A 167 -8.03 13.74 12.90
N CYS A 168 -7.70 15.02 12.91
CA CYS A 168 -7.45 15.79 11.70
C CYS A 168 -6.02 15.62 11.18
N ALA A 169 -5.01 15.62 12.06
CA ALA A 169 -3.59 15.60 11.69
C ALA A 169 -3.21 14.35 10.89
N VAL A 170 -3.79 13.19 11.22
CA VAL A 170 -3.57 11.94 10.48
C VAL A 170 -3.95 12.10 9.00
N TYR A 171 -5.06 12.76 8.70
CA TYR A 171 -5.49 12.98 7.32
C TYR A 171 -4.64 14.00 6.58
N LEU A 172 -4.07 14.99 7.26
CA LEU A 172 -3.12 15.93 6.63
C LEU A 172 -1.89 15.19 6.10
N VAL A 173 -1.39 14.20 6.84
CA VAL A 173 -0.27 13.36 6.41
C VAL A 173 -0.66 12.40 5.29
N LEU A 174 -1.85 11.82 5.33
CA LEU A 174 -2.30 10.86 4.31
C LEU A 174 -2.72 11.53 2.99
N ALA A 175 -3.18 12.78 3.01
CA ALA A 175 -3.74 13.46 1.84
C ALA A 175 -2.77 13.52 0.63
N PRO A 176 -1.48 13.88 0.78
CA PRO A 176 -0.52 13.87 -0.33
C PRO A 176 -0.33 12.49 -0.95
N MET A 177 -0.32 11.44 -0.14
CA MET A 177 -0.18 10.07 -0.60
C MET A 177 -1.40 9.65 -1.45
N ILE A 178 -2.60 9.97 -0.98
CA ILE A 178 -3.85 9.67 -1.69
C ILE A 178 -3.92 10.47 -2.99
N PHE A 179 -3.53 11.76 -2.97
CA PHE A 179 -3.50 12.58 -4.17
C PHE A 179 -2.59 11.99 -5.25
N LEU A 180 -1.37 11.56 -4.90
CA LEU A 180 -0.44 10.94 -5.86
C LEU A 180 -1.01 9.65 -6.46
N MET A 181 -1.67 8.82 -5.66
CA MET A 181 -2.29 7.60 -6.17
C MET A 181 -3.43 7.91 -7.15
N LEU A 182 -4.28 8.88 -6.81
CA LEU A 182 -5.35 9.33 -7.70
C LEU A 182 -4.80 9.94 -8.99
N TRP A 183 -3.80 10.82 -8.88
CA TRP A 183 -3.14 11.43 -10.03
C TRP A 183 -2.56 10.37 -10.96
N LYS A 184 -1.72 9.49 -10.45
CA LYS A 184 -1.04 8.44 -11.21
C LYS A 184 -2.00 7.50 -11.96
N HIS A 185 -3.11 7.12 -11.32
CA HIS A 185 -4.03 6.12 -11.86
C HIS A 185 -5.30 6.71 -12.50
N SER A 186 -5.38 8.04 -12.65
CA SER A 186 -6.51 8.74 -13.26
C SER A 186 -6.02 9.80 -14.24
N MET A 187 -5.90 11.05 -13.77
CA MET A 187 -5.67 12.20 -14.64
C MET A 187 -4.29 12.20 -15.29
N GLY A 188 -3.23 11.92 -14.54
CA GLY A 188 -1.87 11.86 -15.06
C GLY A 188 -1.67 10.81 -16.16
N ALA A 189 -2.45 9.72 -16.11
CA ALA A 189 -2.42 8.69 -17.15
C ALA A 189 -3.17 9.09 -18.45
N CYS A 190 -4.01 10.12 -18.39
CA CYS A 190 -4.90 10.51 -19.49
C CYS A 190 -4.49 11.81 -20.20
N VAL A 191 -3.55 12.57 -19.63
CA VAL A 191 -3.12 13.87 -20.19
C VAL A 191 -1.68 13.74 -20.72
N PRO A 192 -1.49 13.59 -22.05
CA PRO A 192 -0.19 13.30 -22.66
C PRO A 192 0.88 14.37 -22.40
N ASP A 193 0.46 15.63 -22.18
CA ASP A 193 1.33 16.80 -21.97
C ASP A 193 1.23 17.36 -20.54
N ALA A 194 0.66 16.59 -19.58
CA ALA A 194 0.72 16.99 -18.19
C ALA A 194 2.18 17.06 -17.78
N GLU A 195 2.62 18.22 -17.31
CA GLU A 195 3.93 18.34 -16.66
C GLU A 195 4.02 17.20 -15.64
N ASP A 196 5.00 16.32 -15.85
CA ASP A 196 5.18 15.14 -15.00
C ASP A 196 5.39 15.61 -13.56
N LEU A 197 4.38 15.42 -12.74
CA LEU A 197 4.50 15.64 -11.30
C LEU A 197 5.53 14.65 -10.76
N ASP A 198 6.72 15.15 -10.43
CA ASP A 198 7.74 14.36 -9.76
C ASP A 198 7.24 13.96 -8.36
N PRO A 199 6.94 12.66 -8.12
CA PRO A 199 6.33 12.25 -6.87
C PRO A 199 7.24 12.40 -5.66
N GLU A 200 8.55 12.20 -5.81
CA GLU A 200 9.52 12.30 -4.73
C GLU A 200 9.68 13.76 -4.31
N LYS A 201 9.82 14.66 -5.28
CA LYS A 201 9.85 16.08 -5.03
C LYS A 201 8.56 16.60 -4.41
N TYR A 202 7.40 16.12 -4.92
CA TYR A 202 6.09 16.49 -4.36
C TYR A 202 5.97 16.06 -2.89
N LEU A 203 6.32 14.81 -2.56
CA LEU A 203 6.27 14.29 -1.19
C LEU A 203 7.24 15.04 -0.26
N ALA A 204 8.45 15.34 -0.73
CA ALA A 204 9.40 16.13 0.04
C ALA A 204 8.86 17.53 0.37
N MET A 205 8.28 18.23 -0.62
CA MET A 205 7.64 19.53 -0.39
C MET A 205 6.44 19.44 0.55
N GLN A 206 5.63 18.39 0.46
CA GLN A 206 4.50 18.18 1.36
C GLN A 206 4.96 17.88 2.79
N ALA A 207 6.03 17.08 2.94
CA ALA A 207 6.65 16.86 4.24
C ALA A 207 7.10 18.19 4.86
N ASP A 208 7.81 19.04 4.10
CA ASP A 208 8.24 20.37 4.56
C ASP A 208 7.07 21.23 5.02
N ASN A 209 6.03 21.33 4.22
CA ASN A 209 4.83 22.12 4.55
C ASN A 209 4.13 21.63 5.82
N ILE A 210 3.96 20.31 5.94
CA ILE A 210 3.32 19.69 7.11
C ILE A 210 4.18 19.92 8.35
N LEU A 211 5.49 19.67 8.26
CA LEU A 211 6.40 19.79 9.39
C LEU A 211 6.50 21.23 9.90
N HIS A 212 6.57 22.24 8.99
CA HIS A 212 6.51 23.65 9.39
C HIS A 212 5.23 23.99 10.17
N GLY A 213 4.10 23.36 9.85
CA GLY A 213 2.84 23.52 10.57
C GLY A 213 2.76 22.72 11.87
N LEU A 214 3.56 21.66 12.04
CA LEU A 214 3.53 20.76 13.20
C LEU A 214 4.59 21.10 14.25
N CYS A 215 5.76 21.63 13.85
CA CYS A 215 6.86 21.91 14.75
C CYS A 215 6.44 22.87 15.87
N ALA A 216 6.94 22.63 17.06
CA ALA A 216 6.79 23.58 18.17
C ALA A 216 7.52 24.89 17.81
N ALA A 217 6.86 26.03 18.08
CA ALA A 217 7.53 27.32 17.93
C ALA A 217 8.76 27.32 18.85
N ALA A 218 9.89 27.79 18.33
CA ALA A 218 11.07 28.01 19.16
C ALA A 218 10.64 28.92 20.34
N PRO A 219 11.10 28.63 21.57
CA PRO A 219 10.79 29.51 22.70
C PRO A 219 11.24 30.92 22.32
N SER A 220 10.31 31.88 22.27
CA SER A 220 10.63 33.26 22.05
C SER A 220 11.61 33.68 23.12
N SER A 221 12.84 34.02 22.74
CA SER A 221 13.80 34.69 23.61
C SER A 221 13.13 35.99 24.08
N GLY A 222 12.58 35.97 25.29
CA GLY A 222 11.99 37.14 25.92
C GLY A 222 13.04 38.27 25.94
N PRO A 223 12.62 39.52 25.83
CA PRO A 223 13.54 40.64 25.90
C PRO A 223 14.28 40.61 27.23
N SER A 224 15.61 40.55 27.17
CA SER A 224 16.49 40.74 28.33
C SER A 224 16.18 42.14 28.90
N THR A 225 15.45 42.17 29.99
CA THR A 225 15.29 43.38 30.79
C THR A 225 16.65 43.68 31.43
N THR A 226 17.32 44.65 30.91
CA THR A 226 18.46 45.35 31.54
C THR A 226 17.91 46.31 32.56
#